data_d074ae98653a0e34492b77821c88c183
#
_entry.id   d074ae98653a0e34492b77821c88c183
#
_cell.length_a   1.000
_cell.length_b   1.000
_cell.length_c   1.000
_cell.angle_alpha   90.00
_cell.angle_beta   90.00
_cell.angle_gamma   90.00
#
_symmetry.space_group_name_H-M   'P 1'
#
loop_
_entity.id
_entity.type
_entity.pdbx_description
1 polymer ?
#
loop_
_entity_poly.entity_id
_entity_poly.type
_entity_poly.pdbx_seq_one_letter_code
_entity_poly.pdbx_strand_id
1 'polypeptide(L)'
;PVVLLEAGRRIMKEEYVNEEWPAFSQMAWLDKRTMSGNARIVKDFNGLPTWLVKAVGGTATHWAGATPRFLDYEWKTKSTYGSVDGATLMDWPIDGKEMKPYYVKAEDAIGSTHRGGRPPLPANNNYKVFAEGAKRNGYKFYATGPYGTNAAPYDGRPASIQDGFNFQGDKNGSKWNPNVSEIPKALATGKLELRTNSQAVQITTDSSGKADGVLYMDTKTKALHRQEAKVICVAGNSIETPRLFLMSASSRFPNGLANSSDQVGRNYMRHLTGSVYATFDKPVNFFRGETMAGFLADEVKHNPKRGFVGGYYLETLALGPSFLGAFLDPGKWGKKFADMMDGYQNMAGMWIVGEDMPQANNRITLGSAKDAFGLPAPNVHFDDHPNDTAMRNHAYEKGEAIYKAVGATQTYRVTPYPHTHNLGSMRMSAKAKDGVVDKWGRCHDVKNLFVSDGSVMTTGAA
;
A
#
# COMPACT_ATOMS: atom_id res chain seq x y z
N PRO A 1 -11.55 -7.08 -27.10
CA PRO A 1 -10.99 -5.74 -26.82
C PRO A 1 -11.28 -5.34 -25.37
N VAL A 2 -10.36 -4.59 -24.77
CA VAL A 2 -10.45 -4.04 -23.42
C VAL A 2 -10.23 -2.53 -23.50
N VAL A 3 -11.01 -1.76 -22.76
CA VAL A 3 -10.75 -0.34 -22.52
C VAL A 3 -10.30 -0.18 -21.08
N LEU A 4 -9.14 0.42 -20.88
CA LEU A 4 -8.59 0.78 -19.56
C LEU A 4 -8.75 2.30 -19.37
N LEU A 5 -9.56 2.69 -18.40
CA LEU A 5 -9.75 4.09 -17.99
C LEU A 5 -8.81 4.40 -16.84
N GLU A 6 -7.97 5.42 -16.99
CA GLU A 6 -7.06 5.93 -15.95
C GLU A 6 -7.30 7.42 -15.74
N ALA A 7 -7.54 7.80 -14.50
CA ALA A 7 -7.84 9.19 -14.12
C ALA A 7 -6.66 10.15 -14.36
N GLY A 8 -5.45 9.65 -14.20
CA GLY A 8 -4.23 10.41 -14.40
C GLY A 8 -3.63 10.29 -15.80
N ARG A 9 -2.47 10.89 -15.94
CA ARG A 9 -1.67 10.79 -17.17
C ARG A 9 -0.74 9.57 -17.13
N ARG A 10 -0.17 9.22 -18.26
CA ARG A 10 0.98 8.32 -18.30
C ARG A 10 2.25 9.10 -17.97
N ILE A 11 3.04 8.59 -17.03
CA ILE A 11 4.35 9.11 -16.66
C ILE A 11 5.39 8.16 -17.26
N MET A 12 6.21 8.67 -18.15
CA MET A 12 7.26 7.86 -18.77
C MET A 12 8.41 7.69 -17.79
N LYS A 13 9.15 6.59 -17.88
CA LYS A 13 10.25 6.31 -16.93
C LYS A 13 11.34 7.38 -16.93
N GLU A 14 11.54 8.05 -18.06
CA GLU A 14 12.50 9.14 -18.24
C GLU A 14 12.14 10.40 -17.44
N GLU A 15 10.86 10.54 -17.04
CA GLU A 15 10.36 11.66 -16.24
C GLU A 15 10.55 11.42 -14.72
N TYR A 16 10.89 10.21 -14.29
CA TYR A 16 11.22 9.97 -12.90
C TYR A 16 12.55 10.60 -12.53
N VAL A 17 12.59 11.17 -11.34
CA VAL A 17 13.78 11.84 -10.80
C VAL A 17 14.06 11.34 -9.40
N ASN A 18 15.33 11.19 -9.04
CA ASN A 18 15.75 10.82 -7.69
C ASN A 18 15.84 12.05 -6.77
N GLU A 19 14.79 12.88 -6.82
CA GLU A 19 14.61 14.06 -5.99
C GLU A 19 13.23 14.00 -5.32
N GLU A 20 13.19 14.19 -4.01
CA GLU A 20 11.97 13.95 -3.24
C GLU A 20 10.82 14.89 -3.65
N TRP A 21 11.05 16.19 -3.71
CA TRP A 21 9.97 17.15 -3.96
C TRP A 21 9.32 16.98 -5.34
N PRO A 22 10.07 16.90 -6.45
CA PRO A 22 9.47 16.65 -7.75
C PRO A 22 8.74 15.30 -7.82
N ALA A 23 9.31 14.24 -7.23
CA ALA A 23 8.70 12.92 -7.23
C ALA A 23 7.40 12.90 -6.44
N PHE A 24 7.36 13.50 -5.26
CA PHE A 24 6.14 13.57 -4.44
C PHE A 24 5.07 14.49 -5.01
N SER A 25 5.42 15.44 -5.88
CA SER A 25 4.44 16.25 -6.61
C SER A 25 3.57 15.44 -7.57
N GLN A 26 4.01 14.25 -7.95
CA GLN A 26 3.26 13.33 -8.81
C GLN A 26 2.16 12.57 -8.03
N MET A 27 2.18 12.61 -6.71
CA MET A 27 1.19 11.93 -5.86
C MET A 27 -0.08 12.77 -5.69
N ALA A 28 -1.22 12.11 -5.71
CA ALA A 28 -2.49 12.72 -5.34
C ALA A 28 -2.70 12.56 -3.83
N TRP A 29 -2.69 13.68 -3.13
CA TRP A 29 -2.95 13.72 -1.69
C TRP A 29 -4.46 13.83 -1.43
N LEU A 30 -4.95 13.09 -0.42
CA LEU A 30 -6.32 13.29 0.04
C LEU A 30 -6.43 14.63 0.78
N ASP A 31 -7.57 15.27 0.65
CA ASP A 31 -7.85 16.51 1.37
C ASP A 31 -8.02 16.17 2.87
N LYS A 32 -7.19 16.81 3.72
CA LYS A 32 -7.24 16.62 5.18
C LYS A 32 -8.61 16.92 5.79
N ARG A 33 -9.43 17.75 5.14
CA ARG A 33 -10.79 18.08 5.57
C ARG A 33 -11.74 16.89 5.46
N THR A 34 -11.39 15.89 4.67
CA THR A 34 -12.18 14.68 4.45
C THR A 34 -11.72 13.50 5.27
N MET A 35 -10.78 13.71 6.21
CA MET A 35 -10.26 12.67 7.09
C MET A 35 -10.72 12.89 8.53
N SER A 36 -11.13 11.83 9.20
CA SER A 36 -11.62 11.84 10.59
C SER A 36 -11.14 10.59 11.35
N GLY A 37 -11.36 10.58 12.65
CA GLY A 37 -10.93 9.50 13.55
C GLY A 37 -9.82 9.90 14.49
N ASN A 38 -9.32 8.94 15.28
CA ASN A 38 -8.28 9.15 16.28
C ASN A 38 -6.87 8.90 15.75
N ALA A 39 -6.72 8.51 14.49
CA ALA A 39 -5.42 8.25 13.89
C ALA A 39 -4.51 9.46 14.02
N ARG A 40 -3.44 9.32 14.79
CA ARG A 40 -2.50 10.42 15.12
C ARG A 40 -1.93 11.10 13.90
N ILE A 41 -1.71 10.35 12.82
CA ILE A 41 -1.23 10.87 11.54
C ILE A 41 -2.05 12.07 11.07
N VAL A 42 -3.39 11.98 11.15
CA VAL A 42 -4.28 13.06 10.69
C VAL A 42 -4.18 14.29 11.59
N LYS A 43 -3.92 14.09 12.89
CA LYS A 43 -3.81 15.18 13.88
C LYS A 43 -2.42 15.78 13.94
N ASP A 44 -1.38 14.94 13.90
CA ASP A 44 0.00 15.34 14.10
C ASP A 44 0.66 15.85 12.80
N PHE A 45 0.16 15.46 11.64
CA PHE A 45 0.62 15.88 10.32
C PHE A 45 -0.48 16.65 9.57
N ASN A 46 -0.78 17.84 10.04
CA ASN A 46 -1.71 18.75 9.36
C ASN A 46 -1.21 19.06 7.95
N GLY A 47 -1.73 18.37 6.96
CA GLY A 47 -1.40 18.58 5.55
C GLY A 47 -0.72 17.41 4.85
N LEU A 48 -0.44 16.31 5.57
CA LEU A 48 0.08 15.07 4.99
C LEU A 48 -0.93 13.92 5.15
N PRO A 49 -2.07 13.96 4.47
CA PRO A 49 -3.06 12.87 4.50
C PRO A 49 -2.51 11.61 3.82
N THR A 50 -3.29 10.53 3.87
CA THR A 50 -3.05 9.35 3.03
C THR A 50 -2.88 9.79 1.57
N TRP A 51 -1.89 9.23 0.89
CA TRP A 51 -1.67 9.49 -0.52
C TRP A 51 -2.04 8.31 -1.42
N LEU A 52 -2.27 8.61 -2.67
CA LEU A 52 -2.40 7.66 -3.76
C LEU A 52 -1.80 8.28 -5.03
N VAL A 53 -1.63 7.49 -6.07
CA VAL A 53 -1.08 7.98 -7.33
C VAL A 53 -2.15 7.87 -8.40
N LYS A 54 -2.51 8.98 -9.02
CA LYS A 54 -3.37 9.04 -10.22
C LYS A 54 -2.49 9.13 -11.45
N ALA A 55 -2.06 7.98 -11.91
CA ALA A 55 -1.23 7.82 -13.11
C ALA A 55 -1.34 6.39 -13.63
N VAL A 56 -1.03 6.19 -14.89
CA VAL A 56 -0.93 4.84 -15.49
C VAL A 56 0.06 3.99 -14.70
N GLY A 57 -0.39 2.84 -14.18
CA GLY A 57 0.36 1.98 -13.27
C GLY A 57 0.07 2.20 -11.80
N GLY A 58 -0.68 3.27 -11.46
CA GLY A 58 -1.12 3.56 -10.09
C GLY A 58 0.01 3.70 -9.09
N THR A 59 -0.27 3.42 -7.82
CA THR A 59 0.71 3.53 -6.72
C THR A 59 1.91 2.60 -6.89
N ALA A 60 1.81 1.53 -7.71
CA ALA A 60 2.95 0.67 -8.00
C ALA A 60 4.11 1.39 -8.72
N THR A 61 3.90 2.58 -9.27
CA THR A 61 5.01 3.41 -9.78
C THR A 61 5.90 3.92 -8.65
N HIS A 62 5.34 4.12 -7.45
CA HIS A 62 6.00 4.65 -6.26
C HIS A 62 6.22 3.64 -5.13
N TRP A 63 5.88 2.37 -5.29
CA TRP A 63 6.08 1.37 -4.26
C TRP A 63 7.57 1.02 -4.07
N ALA A 64 7.91 0.46 -2.92
CA ALA A 64 9.29 0.04 -2.65
C ALA A 64 9.62 -1.37 -3.16
N GLY A 65 8.62 -2.11 -3.61
CA GLY A 65 8.81 -3.40 -4.27
C GLY A 65 8.74 -4.63 -3.37
N ALA A 66 8.43 -4.51 -2.08
CA ALA A 66 8.32 -5.67 -1.20
C ALA A 66 7.20 -6.63 -1.65
N THR A 67 7.53 -7.94 -1.75
CA THR A 67 6.61 -8.97 -2.25
C THR A 67 6.53 -10.21 -1.34
N PRO A 68 6.34 -10.06 -0.02
CA PRO A 68 6.15 -11.19 0.87
C PRO A 68 4.84 -11.91 0.57
N ARG A 69 4.75 -13.20 0.91
CA ARG A 69 3.50 -13.96 0.86
C ARG A 69 2.86 -13.97 2.24
N PHE A 70 1.54 -14.06 2.28
CA PHE A 70 0.83 -14.38 3.51
C PHE A 70 1.28 -15.73 4.06
N LEU A 71 1.36 -15.82 5.37
CA LEU A 71 1.50 -17.09 6.08
C LEU A 71 0.17 -17.86 6.06
N ASP A 72 0.22 -19.18 6.20
CA ASP A 72 -0.99 -20.00 6.07
C ASP A 72 -2.11 -19.63 7.04
N TYR A 73 -1.78 -19.20 8.26
CA TYR A 73 -2.77 -18.81 9.26
C TYR A 73 -3.39 -17.43 8.99
N GLU A 74 -2.74 -16.57 8.22
CA GLU A 74 -3.26 -15.23 7.88
C GLU A 74 -4.49 -15.29 6.96
N TRP A 75 -4.71 -16.42 6.30
CA TRP A 75 -5.96 -16.74 5.61
C TRP A 75 -7.09 -17.13 6.57
N LYS A 76 -6.77 -17.41 7.84
CA LYS A 76 -7.66 -17.92 8.88
C LYS A 76 -7.57 -17.07 10.16
N THR A 77 -7.53 -15.76 10.01
CA THR A 77 -7.31 -14.83 11.13
C THR A 77 -8.36 -14.95 12.22
N LYS A 78 -9.65 -15.08 11.86
CA LYS A 78 -10.72 -15.28 12.85
C LYS A 78 -10.57 -16.60 13.61
N SER A 79 -10.29 -17.68 12.89
CA SER A 79 -10.07 -19.00 13.49
C SER A 79 -8.80 -19.04 14.34
N THR A 80 -7.77 -18.27 13.96
CA THR A 80 -6.46 -18.25 14.64
C THR A 80 -6.45 -17.35 15.86
N TYR A 81 -6.98 -16.12 15.74
CA TYR A 81 -6.92 -15.09 16.78
C TYR A 81 -8.14 -15.11 17.72
N GLY A 82 -9.22 -15.78 17.30
CA GLY A 82 -10.47 -15.72 18.02
C GLY A 82 -11.22 -14.40 17.83
N SER A 83 -12.00 -14.02 18.83
CA SER A 83 -12.67 -12.73 18.87
C SER A 83 -11.76 -11.69 19.49
N VAL A 84 -11.57 -10.57 18.79
CA VAL A 84 -10.89 -9.37 19.30
C VAL A 84 -11.95 -8.29 19.41
N ASP A 85 -12.08 -7.72 20.61
CA ASP A 85 -13.11 -6.71 20.88
C ASP A 85 -12.95 -5.50 19.94
N GLY A 86 -14.05 -5.02 19.36
CA GLY A 86 -14.04 -3.94 18.37
C GLY A 86 -13.60 -4.33 16.95
N ALA A 87 -12.98 -5.49 16.75
CA ALA A 87 -12.54 -5.95 15.45
C ALA A 87 -13.57 -6.84 14.74
N THR A 88 -13.63 -6.73 13.41
CA THR A 88 -14.53 -7.50 12.53
C THR A 88 -13.79 -8.61 11.78
N LEU A 89 -12.91 -9.33 12.49
CA LEU A 89 -12.11 -10.42 11.94
C LEU A 89 -12.98 -11.49 11.27
N MET A 90 -12.53 -11.94 10.12
CA MET A 90 -13.13 -13.05 9.36
C MET A 90 -12.03 -13.92 8.77
N ASP A 91 -12.34 -15.21 8.59
CA ASP A 91 -11.53 -16.05 7.72
C ASP A 91 -11.78 -15.67 6.26
N TRP A 92 -10.73 -15.70 5.45
CA TRP A 92 -10.85 -15.50 4.02
C TRP A 92 -11.63 -16.67 3.39
N PRO A 93 -12.42 -16.44 2.33
CA PRO A 93 -13.09 -17.52 1.60
C PRO A 93 -12.15 -18.33 0.70
N ILE A 94 -10.86 -18.14 0.84
CA ILE A 94 -9.76 -18.75 0.09
C ILE A 94 -8.63 -19.07 1.10
N ASP A 95 -7.76 -20.01 0.79
CA ASP A 95 -6.62 -20.37 1.64
C ASP A 95 -5.27 -20.30 0.90
N GLY A 96 -4.18 -20.49 1.64
CA GLY A 96 -2.83 -20.42 1.10
C GLY A 96 -2.53 -21.49 0.06
N LYS A 97 -3.16 -22.69 0.14
CA LYS A 97 -3.00 -23.76 -0.83
C LYS A 97 -3.63 -23.37 -2.16
N GLU A 98 -4.85 -22.83 -2.13
CA GLU A 98 -5.55 -22.34 -3.33
C GLU A 98 -4.81 -21.13 -3.94
N MET A 99 -4.23 -20.23 -3.13
CA MET A 99 -3.50 -19.05 -3.59
C MET A 99 -2.10 -19.33 -4.13
N LYS A 100 -1.46 -20.44 -3.71
CA LYS A 100 -0.07 -20.74 -4.07
C LYS A 100 0.24 -20.63 -5.58
N PRO A 101 -0.55 -21.19 -6.52
CA PRO A 101 -0.27 -21.06 -7.95
C PRO A 101 -0.38 -19.61 -8.45
N TYR A 102 -1.25 -18.80 -7.87
CA TYR A 102 -1.39 -17.38 -8.21
C TYR A 102 -0.23 -16.53 -7.68
N TYR A 103 0.29 -16.85 -6.49
CA TYR A 103 1.53 -16.24 -6.00
C TYR A 103 2.68 -16.51 -6.95
N VAL A 104 2.89 -17.76 -7.37
CA VAL A 104 3.97 -18.10 -8.31
C VAL A 104 3.82 -17.30 -9.60
N LYS A 105 2.61 -17.25 -10.16
CA LYS A 105 2.32 -16.49 -11.38
C LYS A 105 2.60 -15.00 -11.23
N ALA A 106 2.20 -14.40 -10.08
CA ALA A 106 2.45 -12.99 -9.79
C ALA A 106 3.94 -12.70 -9.57
N GLU A 107 4.63 -13.54 -8.80
CA GLU A 107 6.07 -13.43 -8.57
C GLU A 107 6.89 -13.54 -9.86
N ASP A 108 6.46 -14.38 -10.78
CA ASP A 108 7.09 -14.50 -12.10
C ASP A 108 6.81 -13.27 -12.98
N ALA A 109 5.58 -12.75 -12.98
CA ALA A 109 5.25 -11.53 -13.72
C ALA A 109 6.01 -10.30 -13.16
N ILE A 110 6.11 -10.20 -11.84
CA ILE A 110 6.82 -9.12 -11.15
C ILE A 110 8.35 -9.26 -11.31
N GLY A 111 8.88 -10.48 -11.37
CA GLY A 111 10.31 -10.75 -11.29
C GLY A 111 10.84 -10.74 -9.85
N SER A 112 10.02 -11.20 -8.89
CA SER A 112 10.37 -11.15 -7.46
C SER A 112 11.68 -11.87 -7.17
N THR A 113 12.62 -11.20 -6.51
CA THR A 113 13.89 -11.78 -6.05
C THR A 113 13.65 -12.90 -5.04
N HIS A 114 14.60 -13.79 -4.85
CA HIS A 114 14.47 -15.01 -4.03
C HIS A 114 13.35 -15.96 -4.46
N ARG A 115 12.71 -15.74 -5.60
CA ARG A 115 11.64 -16.59 -6.15
C ARG A 115 12.00 -17.08 -7.55
N GLY A 116 11.58 -18.29 -7.91
CA GLY A 116 11.82 -18.85 -9.25
C GLY A 116 13.30 -18.85 -9.69
N GLY A 117 14.26 -19.03 -8.76
CA GLY A 117 15.68 -18.98 -9.04
C GLY A 117 16.28 -17.59 -9.26
N ARG A 118 15.50 -16.52 -9.09
CA ARG A 118 16.01 -15.15 -9.23
C ARG A 118 16.91 -14.76 -8.05
N PRO A 119 18.07 -14.11 -8.32
CA PRO A 119 19.02 -13.76 -7.29
C PRO A 119 18.49 -12.71 -6.30
N PRO A 120 19.06 -12.64 -5.08
CA PRO A 120 18.79 -11.57 -4.13
C PRO A 120 19.32 -10.22 -4.61
N LEU A 121 18.76 -9.12 -4.09
CA LEU A 121 19.36 -7.81 -4.23
C LEU A 121 20.68 -7.74 -3.45
N PRO A 122 21.67 -6.96 -3.91
CA PRO A 122 22.89 -6.70 -3.15
C PRO A 122 22.55 -6.01 -1.82
N ALA A 123 23.24 -6.44 -0.76
CA ALA A 123 23.13 -5.85 0.56
C ALA A 123 23.74 -4.44 0.59
N ASN A 124 22.93 -3.40 0.76
CA ASN A 124 23.43 -2.04 1.00
C ASN A 124 23.85 -1.83 2.47
N ASN A 125 24.43 -0.67 2.78
CA ASN A 125 24.93 -0.40 4.12
C ASN A 125 23.83 -0.34 5.18
N ASN A 126 22.65 0.20 4.85
CA ASN A 126 21.53 0.22 5.78
C ASN A 126 21.16 -1.21 6.20
N TYR A 127 21.03 -2.12 5.22
CA TYR A 127 20.74 -3.52 5.50
C TYR A 127 21.85 -4.22 6.28
N LYS A 128 23.13 -3.95 5.98
CA LYS A 128 24.26 -4.59 6.70
C LYS A 128 24.24 -4.24 8.19
N VAL A 129 24.00 -2.97 8.53
CA VAL A 129 23.86 -2.51 9.93
C VAL A 129 22.67 -3.19 10.60
N PHE A 130 21.51 -3.18 9.93
CA PHE A 130 20.29 -3.82 10.40
C PHE A 130 20.47 -5.32 10.63
N ALA A 131 21.03 -6.04 9.65
CA ALA A 131 21.23 -7.49 9.70
C ALA A 131 22.19 -7.90 10.81
N GLU A 132 23.29 -7.16 11.03
CA GLU A 132 24.21 -7.42 12.15
C GLU A 132 23.51 -7.19 13.50
N GLY A 133 22.69 -6.15 13.62
CA GLY A 133 21.90 -5.91 14.81
C GLY A 133 20.85 -6.99 15.04
N ALA A 134 20.17 -7.44 14.00
CA ALA A 134 19.22 -8.56 14.05
C ALA A 134 19.90 -9.84 14.53
N LYS A 135 21.08 -10.16 13.97
CA LYS A 135 21.90 -11.31 14.37
C LYS A 135 22.27 -11.27 15.86
N ARG A 136 22.74 -10.12 16.35
CA ARG A 136 23.10 -9.95 17.78
C ARG A 136 21.91 -10.07 18.74
N ASN A 137 20.71 -9.77 18.27
CA ASN A 137 19.47 -10.00 19.01
C ASN A 137 18.90 -11.42 18.84
N GLY A 138 19.61 -12.34 18.15
CA GLY A 138 19.22 -13.74 18.00
C GLY A 138 18.16 -14.01 16.93
N TYR A 139 17.84 -13.04 16.08
CA TYR A 139 16.94 -13.20 14.95
C TYR A 139 17.54 -14.10 13.86
N LYS A 140 16.70 -14.82 13.13
CA LYS A 140 17.11 -15.86 12.17
C LYS A 140 16.60 -15.63 10.75
N PHE A 141 15.47 -14.92 10.58
CA PHE A 141 14.78 -14.77 9.32
C PHE A 141 14.88 -13.32 8.81
N TYR A 142 16.02 -12.96 8.26
CA TYR A 142 16.26 -11.66 7.62
C TYR A 142 16.98 -11.85 6.28
N ALA A 143 16.57 -11.07 5.27
CA ALA A 143 17.05 -11.19 3.90
C ALA A 143 16.91 -9.89 3.10
N THR A 144 17.59 -9.81 1.96
CA THR A 144 17.50 -8.72 0.99
C THR A 144 16.35 -8.93 -0.03
N GLY A 145 15.19 -9.32 0.42
CA GLY A 145 14.02 -9.59 -0.39
C GLY A 145 13.12 -10.67 0.20
N PRO A 146 11.99 -11.03 -0.47
CA PRO A 146 11.72 -10.81 -1.90
C PRO A 146 11.25 -9.38 -2.26
N TYR A 147 11.80 -8.86 -3.36
CA TYR A 147 11.45 -7.54 -3.92
C TYR A 147 11.18 -7.63 -5.42
N GLY A 148 10.28 -6.77 -5.90
CA GLY A 148 9.95 -6.62 -7.32
C GLY A 148 10.91 -5.72 -8.09
N THR A 149 12.14 -5.55 -7.60
CA THR A 149 13.24 -4.86 -8.27
C THR A 149 14.23 -5.90 -8.79
N ASN A 150 14.62 -5.81 -10.05
CA ASN A 150 15.50 -6.80 -10.67
C ASN A 150 16.92 -6.75 -10.11
N ALA A 151 17.42 -7.85 -9.54
CA ALA A 151 18.84 -8.00 -9.17
C ALA A 151 19.71 -8.44 -10.37
N ALA A 152 19.11 -9.01 -11.40
CA ALA A 152 19.69 -9.32 -12.71
C ALA A 152 18.65 -9.00 -13.79
N PRO A 153 19.04 -8.79 -15.06
CA PRO A 153 18.07 -8.50 -16.13
C PRO A 153 16.96 -9.56 -16.19
N TYR A 154 15.71 -9.12 -16.21
CA TYR A 154 14.54 -10.01 -16.25
C TYR A 154 13.34 -9.33 -16.93
N ASP A 155 12.63 -10.07 -17.77
CA ASP A 155 11.41 -9.65 -18.45
C ASP A 155 11.57 -8.31 -19.23
N GLY A 156 12.68 -8.17 -19.96
CA GLY A 156 13.00 -6.96 -20.73
C GLY A 156 13.40 -5.73 -19.90
N ARG A 157 13.44 -5.86 -18.59
CA ARG A 157 13.88 -4.81 -17.65
C ARG A 157 15.33 -5.05 -17.22
N PRO A 158 16.16 -4.00 -17.06
CA PRO A 158 17.54 -4.14 -16.63
C PRO A 158 17.65 -4.55 -15.15
N ALA A 159 18.86 -4.87 -14.70
CA ALA A 159 19.17 -4.95 -13.28
C ALA A 159 19.16 -3.56 -12.64
N SER A 160 18.88 -3.49 -11.34
CA SER A 160 19.02 -2.26 -10.56
C SER A 160 20.48 -1.79 -10.54
N ILE A 161 20.67 -0.49 -10.69
CA ILE A 161 21.95 0.19 -10.55
C ILE A 161 22.20 0.71 -9.12
N GLN A 162 21.30 0.40 -8.18
CA GLN A 162 21.40 0.79 -6.77
C GLN A 162 21.52 2.31 -6.58
N ASP A 163 20.78 3.10 -7.35
CA ASP A 163 20.87 4.57 -7.38
C ASP A 163 20.13 5.28 -6.22
N GLY A 164 19.46 4.52 -5.36
CA GLY A 164 18.75 5.04 -4.19
C GLY A 164 17.41 5.69 -4.51
N PHE A 165 16.60 5.95 -3.47
CA PHE A 165 15.29 6.63 -3.54
C PHE A 165 14.36 6.17 -4.66
N ASN A 166 14.51 4.93 -5.13
CA ASN A 166 13.75 4.38 -6.26
C ASN A 166 12.25 4.18 -5.98
N PHE A 167 11.81 4.33 -4.75
CA PHE A 167 10.38 4.33 -4.46
C PHE A 167 9.65 5.56 -5.03
N GLN A 168 10.37 6.60 -5.40
CA GLN A 168 9.84 7.80 -6.05
C GLN A 168 9.64 7.62 -7.57
N GLY A 169 9.77 6.41 -8.07
CA GLY A 169 9.84 6.02 -9.47
C GLY A 169 11.23 5.48 -9.79
N ASP A 170 11.33 4.56 -10.71
CA ASP A 170 12.61 3.96 -11.11
C ASP A 170 12.94 4.35 -12.55
N LYS A 171 13.80 5.36 -12.70
CA LYS A 171 14.26 5.85 -14.01
C LYS A 171 15.00 4.78 -14.80
N ASN A 172 15.72 3.88 -14.12
CA ASN A 172 16.39 2.76 -14.75
C ASN A 172 15.39 1.72 -15.31
N GLY A 173 14.19 1.64 -14.74
CA GLY A 173 13.16 0.69 -15.14
C GLY A 173 13.37 -0.73 -14.60
N SER A 174 14.24 -0.92 -13.61
CA SER A 174 14.50 -2.22 -12.98
C SER A 174 13.38 -2.67 -12.05
N LYS A 175 12.71 -1.71 -11.40
CA LYS A 175 11.58 -1.96 -10.51
C LYS A 175 10.29 -2.17 -11.30
N TRP A 176 9.61 -3.27 -11.00
CA TRP A 176 8.33 -3.58 -11.63
C TRP A 176 7.24 -2.55 -11.28
N ASN A 177 6.50 -2.17 -12.28
CA ASN A 177 5.18 -1.60 -12.18
C ASN A 177 4.41 -1.85 -13.49
N PRO A 178 3.07 -1.80 -13.51
CA PRO A 178 2.28 -2.10 -14.70
C PRO A 178 2.60 -1.22 -15.91
N ASN A 179 3.03 0.03 -15.69
CA ASN A 179 3.33 0.97 -16.78
C ASN A 179 4.59 0.57 -17.59
N VAL A 180 5.54 -0.14 -16.97
CA VAL A 180 6.77 -0.59 -17.64
C VAL A 180 6.75 -2.07 -18.00
N SER A 181 5.78 -2.86 -17.54
CA SER A 181 5.69 -4.30 -17.78
C SER A 181 4.41 -4.70 -18.53
N GLU A 182 3.27 -4.85 -17.85
CA GLU A 182 2.05 -5.44 -18.44
C GLU A 182 1.37 -4.53 -19.47
N ILE A 183 1.30 -3.23 -19.21
CA ILE A 183 0.59 -2.29 -20.10
C ILE A 183 1.24 -2.20 -21.48
N PRO A 184 2.57 -2.07 -21.62
CA PRO A 184 3.21 -2.13 -22.93
C PRO A 184 2.95 -3.44 -23.69
N LYS A 185 2.99 -4.58 -23.00
CA LYS A 185 2.68 -5.89 -23.59
C LYS A 185 1.22 -5.98 -24.05
N ALA A 186 0.29 -5.47 -23.22
CA ALA A 186 -1.12 -5.47 -23.57
C ALA A 186 -1.45 -4.55 -24.75
N LEU A 187 -0.84 -3.36 -24.82
CA LEU A 187 -0.95 -2.44 -25.96
C LEU A 187 -0.42 -3.07 -27.25
N ALA A 188 0.72 -3.78 -27.18
CA ALA A 188 1.31 -4.47 -28.32
C ALA A 188 0.41 -5.54 -28.93
N THR A 189 -0.56 -6.07 -28.19
CA THR A 189 -1.56 -7.03 -28.71
C THR A 189 -2.59 -6.38 -29.66
N GLY A 190 -2.70 -5.05 -29.67
CA GLY A 190 -3.78 -4.32 -30.37
C GLY A 190 -5.17 -4.52 -29.76
N LYS A 191 -5.30 -5.21 -28.60
CA LYS A 191 -6.57 -5.51 -27.95
C LYS A 191 -6.88 -4.62 -26.75
N LEU A 192 -5.93 -3.80 -26.31
CA LEU A 192 -6.09 -2.82 -25.23
C LEU A 192 -6.15 -1.41 -25.80
N GLU A 193 -7.19 -0.66 -25.45
CA GLU A 193 -7.27 0.78 -25.59
C GLU A 193 -7.03 1.41 -24.21
N LEU A 194 -5.97 2.23 -24.09
CA LEU A 194 -5.66 2.98 -22.87
C LEU A 194 -6.16 4.41 -23.01
N ARG A 195 -7.10 4.81 -22.16
CA ARG A 195 -7.60 6.19 -22.06
C ARG A 195 -7.10 6.82 -20.76
N THR A 196 -6.15 7.70 -20.87
CA THR A 196 -5.62 8.52 -19.76
C THR A 196 -6.48 9.75 -19.55
N ASN A 197 -6.33 10.42 -18.39
CA ASN A 197 -7.13 11.57 -17.98
C ASN A 197 -8.64 11.29 -18.03
N SER A 198 -9.03 10.07 -17.70
CA SER A 198 -10.39 9.53 -17.81
C SER A 198 -10.88 9.07 -16.45
N GLN A 199 -11.41 9.99 -15.65
CA GLN A 199 -11.91 9.72 -14.30
C GLN A 199 -13.27 9.02 -14.37
N ALA A 200 -13.34 7.74 -13.94
CA ALA A 200 -14.62 7.08 -13.77
C ALA A 200 -15.47 7.80 -12.71
N VAL A 201 -16.74 8.08 -13.03
CA VAL A 201 -17.65 8.82 -12.15
C VAL A 201 -18.87 8.01 -11.75
N GLN A 202 -19.29 7.04 -12.57
CA GLN A 202 -20.42 6.17 -12.27
C GLN A 202 -20.34 4.87 -13.07
N ILE A 203 -20.68 3.76 -12.45
CA ILE A 203 -20.98 2.50 -13.12
C ILE A 203 -22.50 2.48 -13.37
N THR A 204 -22.90 2.30 -14.62
CA THR A 204 -24.30 2.20 -14.99
C THR A 204 -24.79 0.77 -14.98
N THR A 205 -26.10 0.58 -14.78
CA THR A 205 -26.74 -0.74 -14.82
C THR A 205 -27.98 -0.70 -15.69
N ASP A 206 -28.27 -1.81 -16.35
CA ASP A 206 -29.51 -2.01 -17.08
C ASP A 206 -30.71 -2.25 -16.13
N SER A 207 -31.91 -2.38 -16.70
CA SER A 207 -33.16 -2.61 -15.96
C SER A 207 -33.13 -3.93 -15.14
N SER A 208 -32.29 -4.91 -15.50
CA SER A 208 -32.09 -6.15 -14.73
C SER A 208 -31.13 -5.99 -13.55
N GLY A 209 -30.40 -4.88 -13.46
CA GLY A 209 -29.37 -4.60 -12.46
C GLY A 209 -27.99 -5.12 -12.84
N LYS A 210 -27.78 -5.56 -14.09
CA LYS A 210 -26.49 -5.94 -14.63
C LYS A 210 -25.70 -4.69 -15.02
N ALA A 211 -24.42 -4.64 -14.70
CA ALA A 211 -23.56 -3.53 -15.13
C ALA A 211 -23.46 -3.49 -16.66
N ASP A 212 -23.70 -2.33 -17.26
CA ASP A 212 -23.74 -2.16 -18.72
C ASP A 212 -22.77 -1.10 -19.26
N GLY A 213 -22.16 -0.31 -18.37
CA GLY A 213 -21.20 0.70 -18.80
C GLY A 213 -20.61 1.52 -17.66
N VAL A 214 -19.69 2.40 -18.03
CA VAL A 214 -19.05 3.36 -17.13
C VAL A 214 -19.19 4.75 -17.71
N LEU A 215 -19.76 5.70 -16.93
CA LEU A 215 -19.62 7.11 -17.19
C LEU A 215 -18.24 7.57 -16.68
N TYR A 216 -17.51 8.29 -17.49
CA TYR A 216 -16.24 8.86 -17.12
C TYR A 216 -16.11 10.29 -17.62
N MET A 217 -15.31 11.06 -16.91
CA MET A 217 -15.04 12.46 -17.21
C MET A 217 -13.62 12.59 -17.77
N ASP A 218 -13.49 13.29 -18.90
CA ASP A 218 -12.17 13.78 -19.31
C ASP A 218 -11.72 14.85 -18.32
N THR A 219 -10.58 14.61 -17.64
CA THR A 219 -10.13 15.48 -16.55
C THR A 219 -9.61 16.84 -17.02
N LYS A 220 -9.35 17.01 -18.33
CA LYS A 220 -8.89 18.27 -18.92
C LYS A 220 -10.04 19.13 -19.38
N THR A 221 -11.00 18.54 -20.11
CA THR A 221 -12.14 19.25 -20.70
C THR A 221 -13.36 19.25 -19.82
N LYS A 222 -13.44 18.34 -18.82
CA LYS A 222 -14.60 18.04 -17.98
C LYS A 222 -15.80 17.47 -18.75
N ALA A 223 -15.63 17.09 -19.99
CA ALA A 223 -16.66 16.43 -20.79
C ALA A 223 -16.96 15.03 -20.24
N LEU A 224 -18.25 14.68 -20.18
CA LEU A 224 -18.72 13.37 -19.78
C LEU A 224 -18.85 12.46 -21.00
N HIS A 225 -18.40 11.23 -20.85
CA HIS A 225 -18.45 10.17 -21.84
C HIS A 225 -19.00 8.90 -21.23
N ARG A 226 -19.55 8.01 -22.04
CA ARG A 226 -19.99 6.68 -21.63
C ARG A 226 -19.25 5.60 -22.41
N GLN A 227 -18.71 4.62 -21.70
CA GLN A 227 -18.14 3.40 -22.27
C GLN A 227 -19.06 2.22 -21.91
N GLU A 228 -19.63 1.57 -22.91
CA GLU A 228 -20.38 0.32 -22.74
C GLU A 228 -19.44 -0.85 -22.51
N ALA A 229 -19.85 -1.78 -21.65
CA ALA A 229 -19.06 -2.97 -21.35
C ALA A 229 -19.93 -4.14 -20.94
N LYS A 230 -19.58 -5.35 -21.40
CA LYS A 230 -20.22 -6.61 -20.99
C LYS A 230 -19.76 -7.07 -19.60
N VAL A 231 -18.53 -6.72 -19.22
CA VAL A 231 -17.89 -7.04 -17.94
C VAL A 231 -17.10 -5.81 -17.51
N ILE A 232 -17.21 -5.44 -16.26
CA ILE A 232 -16.49 -4.31 -15.68
C ILE A 232 -15.60 -4.84 -14.53
N CYS A 233 -14.32 -4.48 -14.55
CA CYS A 233 -13.37 -4.73 -13.48
C CYS A 233 -12.88 -3.40 -12.93
N VAL A 234 -13.10 -3.16 -11.63
CA VAL A 234 -12.70 -1.94 -10.94
C VAL A 234 -11.41 -2.21 -10.17
N ALA A 235 -10.42 -1.35 -10.34
CA ALA A 235 -9.11 -1.43 -9.70
C ALA A 235 -8.62 -0.03 -9.27
N GLY A 236 -9.52 0.75 -8.62
CA GLY A 236 -9.28 2.14 -8.26
C GLY A 236 -8.63 2.35 -6.89
N ASN A 237 -8.23 1.32 -6.19
CA ASN A 237 -7.73 1.25 -4.81
C ASN A 237 -8.82 1.30 -3.72
N SER A 238 -8.41 1.09 -2.46
CA SER A 238 -9.31 0.97 -1.29
C SER A 238 -10.03 2.28 -0.90
N ILE A 239 -9.78 3.38 -1.59
CA ILE A 239 -10.47 4.67 -1.37
C ILE A 239 -11.35 5.03 -2.56
N GLU A 240 -10.78 5.01 -3.77
CA GLU A 240 -11.52 5.42 -4.97
C GLU A 240 -12.50 4.33 -5.47
N THR A 241 -12.21 3.04 -5.22
CA THR A 241 -13.16 1.95 -5.56
C THR A 241 -14.46 2.06 -4.79
N PRO A 242 -14.50 2.08 -3.44
CA PRO A 242 -15.76 2.26 -2.72
C PRO A 242 -16.40 3.62 -3.01
N ARG A 243 -15.64 4.69 -3.22
CA ARG A 243 -16.17 5.98 -3.65
C ARG A 243 -16.95 5.87 -4.95
N LEU A 244 -16.41 5.19 -5.97
CA LEU A 244 -17.10 4.96 -7.24
C LEU A 244 -18.39 4.16 -7.05
N PHE A 245 -18.37 3.11 -6.24
CA PHE A 245 -19.56 2.31 -5.95
C PHE A 245 -20.64 3.13 -5.22
N LEU A 246 -20.27 3.95 -4.26
CA LEU A 246 -21.19 4.85 -3.56
C LEU A 246 -21.77 5.93 -4.49
N MET A 247 -20.95 6.51 -5.37
CA MET A 247 -21.43 7.47 -6.40
C MET A 247 -22.31 6.81 -7.46
N SER A 248 -22.26 5.49 -7.60
CA SER A 248 -23.07 4.71 -8.55
C SER A 248 -24.44 4.31 -7.97
N ALA A 249 -24.95 5.05 -6.97
CA ALA A 249 -26.29 4.87 -6.44
C ALA A 249 -27.36 5.07 -7.53
N SER A 250 -28.44 4.31 -7.44
CA SER A 250 -29.59 4.37 -8.36
C SER A 250 -30.87 3.98 -7.63
N SER A 251 -32.01 4.06 -8.28
CA SER A 251 -33.29 3.59 -7.69
C SER A 251 -33.23 2.11 -7.27
N ARG A 252 -32.49 1.28 -8.00
CA ARG A 252 -32.27 -0.13 -7.67
C ARG A 252 -31.24 -0.33 -6.57
N PHE A 253 -30.24 0.52 -6.47
CA PHE A 253 -29.13 0.46 -5.51
C PHE A 253 -29.05 1.78 -4.72
N PRO A 254 -30.03 2.10 -3.88
CA PRO A 254 -30.15 3.43 -3.27
C PRO A 254 -28.99 3.79 -2.31
N ASN A 255 -28.33 2.78 -1.74
CA ASN A 255 -27.22 2.96 -0.80
C ASN A 255 -25.82 2.80 -1.47
N GLY A 256 -25.76 2.87 -2.80
CA GLY A 256 -24.56 2.59 -3.58
C GLY A 256 -24.62 1.24 -4.30
N LEU A 257 -23.93 1.13 -5.42
CA LEU A 257 -23.89 -0.08 -6.24
C LEU A 257 -23.28 -1.26 -5.44
N ALA A 258 -23.88 -2.45 -5.56
CA ALA A 258 -23.46 -3.69 -4.90
C ALA A 258 -23.32 -3.57 -3.36
N ASN A 259 -24.15 -2.73 -2.73
CA ASN A 259 -24.08 -2.43 -1.29
C ASN A 259 -25.30 -2.93 -0.50
N SER A 260 -25.89 -4.07 -0.88
CA SER A 260 -27.01 -4.67 -0.14
C SER A 260 -26.60 -5.12 1.28
N SER A 261 -25.32 -5.41 1.49
CA SER A 261 -24.74 -5.81 2.77
C SER A 261 -24.32 -4.65 3.68
N ASP A 262 -24.38 -3.40 3.20
CA ASP A 262 -23.78 -2.21 3.86
C ASP A 262 -22.26 -2.37 4.14
N GLN A 263 -21.56 -3.18 3.31
CA GLN A 263 -20.12 -3.41 3.47
C GLN A 263 -19.25 -2.55 2.54
N VAL A 264 -19.83 -1.85 1.56
CA VAL A 264 -19.09 -0.91 0.71
C VAL A 264 -18.54 0.23 1.56
N GLY A 265 -17.24 0.38 1.52
CA GLY A 265 -16.51 1.39 2.28
C GLY A 265 -16.10 0.96 3.70
N ARG A 266 -16.67 -0.10 4.29
CA ARG A 266 -16.35 -0.53 5.67
C ARG A 266 -15.07 -1.35 5.76
N ASN A 267 -14.52 -1.44 6.98
CA ASN A 267 -13.32 -2.23 7.30
C ASN A 267 -12.09 -1.72 6.53
N TYR A 268 -11.99 -0.42 6.35
CA TYR A 268 -10.80 0.20 5.81
C TYR A 268 -9.61 -0.02 6.75
N MET A 269 -8.51 -0.50 6.21
CA MET A 269 -7.26 -0.78 6.90
C MET A 269 -6.10 -0.12 6.18
N ARG A 270 -4.99 -0.03 6.90
CA ARG A 270 -3.70 0.40 6.35
C ARG A 270 -2.66 -0.43 7.05
N HIS A 271 -1.71 -1.04 6.58
CA HIS A 271 -0.74 -1.71 7.47
C HIS A 271 -0.31 -0.78 8.60
N LEU A 272 -0.30 -1.29 9.84
CA LEU A 272 0.28 -0.58 10.97
C LEU A 272 1.69 -0.13 10.61
N THR A 273 2.01 1.14 10.80
CA THR A 273 3.35 1.66 10.55
C THR A 273 3.93 2.39 11.75
N GLY A 274 5.22 2.59 11.65
CA GLY A 274 6.11 3.39 12.43
C GLY A 274 7.51 3.20 11.86
N SER A 275 8.48 3.94 12.36
CA SER A 275 9.87 3.76 11.95
C SER A 275 10.80 3.95 13.13
N VAL A 276 11.94 3.29 13.08
CA VAL A 276 13.04 3.52 14.00
C VAL A 276 14.24 3.96 13.18
N TYR A 277 14.78 5.12 13.50
CA TYR A 277 16.05 5.58 12.99
C TYR A 277 17.09 5.59 14.11
N ALA A 278 18.33 5.49 13.74
CA ALA A 278 19.45 5.51 14.69
C ALA A 278 20.63 6.27 14.11
N THR A 279 21.40 6.94 14.97
CA THR A 279 22.66 7.58 14.61
C THR A 279 23.85 6.81 15.16
N PHE A 280 24.98 6.90 14.46
CA PHE A 280 26.23 6.22 14.79
C PHE A 280 27.40 7.21 14.75
N ASP A 281 28.50 6.88 15.41
CA ASP A 281 29.73 7.71 15.40
C ASP A 281 30.43 7.73 14.04
N LYS A 282 30.10 6.74 13.16
CA LYS A 282 30.70 6.59 11.83
C LYS A 282 29.67 6.68 10.73
N PRO A 283 30.04 7.16 9.54
CA PRO A 283 29.12 7.19 8.40
C PRO A 283 28.62 5.79 8.01
N VAL A 284 27.33 5.63 7.94
CA VAL A 284 26.63 4.46 7.40
C VAL A 284 26.34 4.67 5.92
N ASN A 285 26.02 5.90 5.50
CA ASN A 285 25.57 6.22 4.14
C ASN A 285 24.36 5.37 3.75
N PHE A 286 23.38 5.29 4.63
CA PHE A 286 22.21 4.39 4.51
C PHE A 286 21.34 4.66 3.28
N PHE A 287 21.42 5.86 2.71
CA PHE A 287 20.70 6.29 1.51
C PHE A 287 21.25 5.73 0.20
N ARG A 288 22.43 5.09 0.23
CA ARG A 288 23.02 4.48 -0.96
C ARG A 288 22.44 3.08 -1.18
N GLY A 289 21.96 2.83 -2.38
CA GLY A 289 21.33 1.59 -2.77
C GLY A 289 19.79 1.66 -2.68
N GLU A 290 19.12 0.52 -2.72
CA GLU A 290 17.66 0.47 -2.69
C GLU A 290 17.09 1.10 -1.41
N THR A 291 16.00 1.85 -1.56
CA THR A 291 15.30 2.51 -0.44
C THR A 291 14.89 1.52 0.65
N MET A 292 14.30 0.41 0.24
CA MET A 292 14.06 -0.77 1.06
C MET A 292 14.94 -1.90 0.51
N ALA A 293 15.93 -2.32 1.31
CA ALA A 293 16.95 -3.25 0.87
C ALA A 293 16.89 -4.61 1.56
N GLY A 294 16.03 -4.76 2.54
CA GLY A 294 15.83 -6.03 3.23
C GLY A 294 14.87 -5.93 4.40
N PHE A 295 14.45 -7.08 4.90
CA PHE A 295 13.54 -7.16 6.03
C PHE A 295 13.84 -8.34 6.97
N LEU A 296 13.25 -8.28 8.16
CA LEU A 296 13.24 -9.30 9.20
C LEU A 296 11.81 -9.80 9.36
N ALA A 297 11.65 -11.13 9.37
CA ALA A 297 10.37 -11.83 9.40
C ALA A 297 10.13 -12.67 10.66
N ASP A 298 10.99 -12.63 11.66
CA ASP A 298 10.81 -13.41 12.89
C ASP A 298 9.56 -12.99 13.66
N GLU A 299 9.21 -11.70 13.62
CA GLU A 299 8.10 -11.12 14.37
C GLU A 299 6.74 -11.20 13.63
N VAL A 300 6.71 -11.71 12.41
CA VAL A 300 5.47 -11.90 11.63
C VAL A 300 4.54 -12.91 12.29
N LYS A 301 5.10 -13.97 12.88
CA LYS A 301 4.29 -15.06 13.46
C LYS A 301 3.51 -14.57 14.66
N HIS A 302 2.20 -14.85 14.63
CA HIS A 302 1.34 -14.66 15.79
C HIS A 302 1.88 -15.34 17.04
N ASN A 303 1.95 -14.58 18.13
CA ASN A 303 2.34 -15.09 19.46
C ASN A 303 1.54 -14.37 20.55
N PRO A 304 0.54 -15.02 21.15
CA PRO A 304 -0.34 -14.38 22.13
C PRO A 304 0.38 -13.90 23.40
N LYS A 305 1.57 -14.45 23.70
CA LYS A 305 2.38 -14.03 24.86
C LYS A 305 2.92 -12.59 24.75
N ARG A 306 2.83 -11.97 23.57
CA ARG A 306 3.25 -10.58 23.36
C ARG A 306 2.21 -9.53 23.78
N GLY A 307 1.00 -9.98 24.19
CA GLY A 307 -0.09 -9.08 24.61
C GLY A 307 -0.88 -8.47 23.45
N PHE A 308 -0.68 -8.95 22.23
CA PHE A 308 -1.44 -8.59 21.03
C PHE A 308 -1.55 -9.78 20.08
N VAL A 309 -2.51 -9.75 19.17
CA VAL A 309 -2.66 -10.72 18.08
C VAL A 309 -2.03 -10.18 16.80
N GLY A 310 -1.69 -11.09 15.88
CA GLY A 310 -1.02 -10.74 14.61
C GLY A 310 0.49 -10.66 14.72
N GLY A 311 1.11 -10.04 13.74
CA GLY A 311 2.54 -9.89 13.64
C GLY A 311 2.95 -8.70 12.77
N TYR A 312 4.28 -8.52 12.60
CA TYR A 312 4.84 -7.43 11.82
C TYR A 312 6.19 -7.79 11.22
N TYR A 313 6.50 -7.17 10.07
CA TYR A 313 7.85 -7.09 9.52
C TYR A 313 8.59 -5.86 10.04
N LEU A 314 9.93 -5.96 10.11
CA LEU A 314 10.81 -4.79 10.16
C LEU A 314 11.56 -4.72 8.84
N GLU A 315 11.39 -3.64 8.09
CA GLU A 315 12.01 -3.42 6.79
C GLU A 315 13.01 -2.28 6.86
N THR A 316 14.15 -2.37 6.19
CA THR A 316 15.06 -1.23 6.12
C THR A 316 14.43 -0.12 5.30
N LEU A 317 14.60 1.14 5.75
CA LEU A 317 14.04 2.31 5.08
C LEU A 317 15.07 3.44 5.03
N ALA A 318 15.32 3.96 3.84
CA ALA A 318 16.11 5.15 3.61
C ALA A 318 15.23 6.25 3.01
N LEU A 319 14.76 7.18 3.83
CA LEU A 319 14.10 8.39 3.36
C LEU A 319 15.16 9.42 2.95
N GLY A 320 14.87 10.27 1.98
CA GLY A 320 15.66 11.44 1.68
C GLY A 320 15.60 12.49 2.79
N PRO A 321 16.53 13.46 2.82
CA PRO A 321 16.64 14.42 3.91
C PRO A 321 15.38 15.22 4.18
N SER A 322 14.65 15.60 3.14
CA SER A 322 13.45 16.42 3.27
C SER A 322 12.31 15.69 3.98
N PHE A 323 12.02 14.45 3.55
CA PHE A 323 10.99 13.63 4.16
C PHE A 323 11.40 13.14 5.55
N LEU A 324 12.66 12.74 5.71
CA LEU A 324 13.18 12.33 7.00
C LEU A 324 13.07 13.49 8.02
N GLY A 325 13.45 14.69 7.63
CA GLY A 325 13.31 15.87 8.48
C GLY A 325 11.86 16.19 8.86
N ALA A 326 10.93 16.02 7.90
CA ALA A 326 9.51 16.24 8.15
C ALA A 326 8.90 15.20 9.12
N PHE A 327 9.40 13.95 9.13
CA PHE A 327 8.83 12.87 9.94
C PHE A 327 9.56 12.62 11.26
N LEU A 328 10.87 12.81 11.33
CA LEU A 328 11.67 12.51 12.52
C LEU A 328 11.28 13.37 13.73
N ASP A 329 11.10 14.67 13.50
CA ASP A 329 10.69 15.59 14.57
C ASP A 329 9.76 16.69 13.99
N PRO A 330 8.50 16.34 13.66
CA PRO A 330 7.58 17.22 12.97
C PRO A 330 7.41 18.57 13.67
N GLY A 331 7.55 19.67 12.90
CA GLY A 331 7.40 21.03 13.40
C GLY A 331 8.57 21.54 14.23
N LYS A 332 9.66 20.78 14.34
CA LYS A 332 10.88 21.24 15.01
C LYS A 332 11.78 22.02 14.07
N TRP A 333 12.57 22.89 14.67
CA TRP A 333 13.51 23.78 13.99
C TRP A 333 14.63 24.21 14.96
N GLY A 334 15.62 24.94 14.45
CA GLY A 334 16.73 25.44 15.22
C GLY A 334 17.91 24.49 15.29
N LYS A 335 18.94 24.86 16.11
CA LYS A 335 20.23 24.18 16.11
C LYS A 335 20.16 22.68 16.35
N LYS A 336 19.36 22.22 17.31
CA LYS A 336 19.22 20.77 17.61
C LYS A 336 18.71 19.97 16.41
N PHE A 337 17.75 20.52 15.67
CA PHE A 337 17.25 19.90 14.45
C PHE A 337 18.30 19.91 13.32
N ALA A 338 19.01 21.04 13.15
CA ALA A 338 20.11 21.14 12.18
C ALA A 338 21.21 20.11 12.46
N ASP A 339 21.70 20.04 13.72
CA ASP A 339 22.72 19.08 14.14
C ASP A 339 22.31 17.63 13.88
N MET A 340 21.01 17.32 14.07
CA MET A 340 20.46 15.98 13.75
C MET A 340 20.49 15.72 12.25
N MET A 341 20.14 16.70 11.41
CA MET A 341 20.14 16.56 9.96
C MET A 341 21.56 16.56 9.37
N ASP A 342 22.50 17.29 9.97
CA ASP A 342 23.92 17.24 9.61
C ASP A 342 24.51 15.81 9.81
N GLY A 343 23.96 15.07 10.78
CA GLY A 343 24.27 13.66 11.02
C GLY A 343 23.65 12.68 10.04
N TYR A 344 22.95 13.12 8.98
CA TYR A 344 22.19 12.25 8.06
C TYR A 344 23.00 11.08 7.50
N GLN A 345 24.25 11.30 7.10
CA GLN A 345 25.11 10.24 6.58
C GLN A 345 25.46 9.14 7.61
N ASN A 346 25.34 9.46 8.90
CA ASN A 346 25.63 8.55 10.01
C ASN A 346 24.38 7.76 10.46
N MET A 347 23.25 7.93 9.79
CA MET A 347 22.01 7.26 10.17
C MET A 347 21.86 5.89 9.53
N ALA A 348 21.06 5.05 10.19
CA ALA A 348 20.39 3.89 9.64
C ALA A 348 18.89 3.96 9.98
N GLY A 349 18.04 3.33 9.18
CA GLY A 349 16.61 3.38 9.40
C GLY A 349 15.89 2.09 9.04
N MET A 350 14.79 1.84 9.74
CA MET A 350 13.84 0.76 9.45
C MET A 350 12.40 1.22 9.56
N TRP A 351 11.56 0.56 8.82
CA TRP A 351 10.11 0.71 8.82
C TRP A 351 9.45 -0.49 9.49
N ILE A 352 8.37 -0.24 10.20
CA ILE A 352 7.52 -1.24 10.82
C ILE A 352 6.30 -1.42 9.91
N VAL A 353 6.02 -2.65 9.50
CA VAL A 353 4.84 -3.01 8.72
C VAL A 353 4.12 -4.14 9.44
N GLY A 354 2.96 -3.88 9.96
CA GLY A 354 2.20 -4.85 10.77
C GLY A 354 0.74 -4.94 10.37
N GLU A 355 0.07 -5.94 10.90
CA GLU A 355 -1.35 -6.12 10.70
C GLU A 355 -2.16 -5.00 11.36
N ASP A 356 -3.18 -4.49 10.64
CA ASP A 356 -4.24 -3.65 11.22
C ASP A 356 -5.47 -4.51 11.53
N MET A 357 -6.15 -4.22 12.61
CA MET A 357 -7.44 -4.83 12.90
C MET A 357 -8.56 -4.21 12.04
N PRO A 358 -9.32 -5.01 11.28
CA PRO A 358 -10.48 -4.50 10.55
C PRO A 358 -11.56 -4.06 11.54
N GLN A 359 -12.05 -2.84 11.40
CA GLN A 359 -13.09 -2.25 12.23
C GLN A 359 -14.22 -1.72 11.36
N ALA A 360 -15.49 -1.98 11.71
CA ALA A 360 -16.65 -1.56 10.93
C ALA A 360 -16.76 -0.03 10.82
N ASN A 361 -16.25 0.71 11.81
CA ASN A 361 -16.26 2.17 11.84
C ASN A 361 -15.14 2.79 11.01
N ASN A 362 -14.05 2.05 10.75
CA ASN A 362 -13.04 2.49 9.79
C ASN A 362 -13.63 2.36 8.39
N ARG A 363 -13.98 3.48 7.78
CA ARG A 363 -14.76 3.44 6.54
C ARG A 363 -14.54 4.64 5.62
N ILE A 364 -14.82 4.37 4.35
CA ILE A 364 -14.90 5.38 3.30
C ILE A 364 -16.37 5.71 3.08
N THR A 365 -16.70 6.99 3.07
CA THR A 365 -18.03 7.51 2.73
C THR A 365 -17.89 8.67 1.74
N LEU A 366 -19.00 9.13 1.18
CA LEU A 366 -19.00 10.36 0.39
C LEU A 366 -19.08 11.57 1.31
N GLY A 367 -18.10 12.48 1.20
CA GLY A 367 -18.10 13.74 1.92
C GLY A 367 -18.97 14.80 1.26
N SER A 368 -19.29 15.87 2.02
CA SER A 368 -19.96 17.06 1.48
C SER A 368 -19.03 17.94 0.64
N ALA A 369 -17.72 17.87 0.91
CA ALA A 369 -16.73 18.56 0.11
C ALA A 369 -16.68 18.00 -1.32
N LYS A 370 -16.35 18.86 -2.28
CA LYS A 370 -16.14 18.47 -3.68
C LYS A 370 -14.64 18.49 -4.00
N ASP A 371 -14.25 17.55 -4.86
CA ASP A 371 -12.91 17.57 -5.45
C ASP A 371 -12.80 18.61 -6.60
N ALA A 372 -11.64 18.67 -7.24
CA ALA A 372 -11.37 19.60 -8.35
C ALA A 372 -12.29 19.37 -9.58
N PHE A 373 -12.97 18.23 -9.65
CA PHE A 373 -13.88 17.86 -10.73
C PHE A 373 -15.36 18.08 -10.36
N GLY A 374 -15.63 18.58 -9.14
CA GLY A 374 -16.99 18.76 -8.64
C GLY A 374 -17.65 17.48 -8.12
N LEU A 375 -16.91 16.38 -8.03
CA LEU A 375 -17.41 15.11 -7.50
C LEU A 375 -17.32 15.10 -5.97
N PRO A 376 -18.22 14.37 -5.24
CA PRO A 376 -18.10 14.20 -3.80
C PRO A 376 -16.72 13.65 -3.44
N ALA A 377 -15.97 14.36 -2.59
CA ALA A 377 -14.69 13.87 -2.10
C ALA A 377 -14.88 12.65 -1.20
N PRO A 378 -13.94 11.68 -1.18
CA PRO A 378 -14.01 10.57 -0.24
C PRO A 378 -13.81 11.11 1.18
N ASN A 379 -14.69 10.74 2.11
CA ASN A 379 -14.47 10.97 3.54
C ASN A 379 -13.91 9.68 4.13
N VAL A 380 -12.69 9.76 4.67
CA VAL A 380 -11.95 8.63 5.24
C VAL A 380 -11.99 8.72 6.75
N HIS A 381 -12.64 7.78 7.39
CA HIS A 381 -12.63 7.64 8.86
C HIS A 381 -11.72 6.49 9.25
N PHE A 382 -10.76 6.74 10.16
CA PHE A 382 -9.85 5.72 10.66
C PHE A 382 -9.49 5.95 12.12
N ASP A 383 -9.71 4.92 12.93
CA ASP A 383 -9.26 4.82 14.32
C ASP A 383 -8.23 3.70 14.45
N ASP A 384 -7.13 3.98 15.16
CA ASP A 384 -6.19 2.94 15.58
C ASP A 384 -6.86 2.00 16.58
N HIS A 385 -6.72 0.70 16.38
CA HIS A 385 -7.16 -0.29 17.34
C HIS A 385 -6.15 -0.42 18.51
N PRO A 386 -6.59 -0.68 19.77
CA PRO A 386 -5.67 -0.90 20.89
C PRO A 386 -4.64 -2.00 20.63
N ASN A 387 -5.04 -3.09 19.96
CA ASN A 387 -4.14 -4.17 19.52
C ASN A 387 -2.99 -3.64 18.65
N ASP A 388 -3.30 -2.77 17.69
CA ASP A 388 -2.33 -2.23 16.74
C ASP A 388 -1.37 -1.28 17.45
N THR A 389 -1.86 -0.50 18.40
CA THR A 389 -1.02 0.35 19.25
C THR A 389 -0.06 -0.48 20.10
N ALA A 390 -0.51 -1.59 20.70
CA ALA A 390 0.34 -2.50 21.47
C ALA A 390 1.42 -3.14 20.60
N MET A 391 1.05 -3.62 19.40
CA MET A 391 1.98 -4.19 18.41
C MET A 391 3.04 -3.16 17.99
N ARG A 392 2.63 -1.92 17.69
CA ARG A 392 3.55 -0.83 17.30
C ARG A 392 4.57 -0.53 18.40
N ASN A 393 4.13 -0.45 19.64
CA ASN A 393 5.02 -0.19 20.78
C ASN A 393 6.07 -1.30 20.94
N HIS A 394 5.64 -2.56 20.85
CA HIS A 394 6.54 -3.71 20.86
C HIS A 394 7.54 -3.65 19.68
N ALA A 395 7.09 -3.30 18.47
CA ALA A 395 7.96 -3.19 17.30
C ALA A 395 8.99 -2.06 17.45
N TYR A 396 8.63 -0.93 18.05
CA TYR A 396 9.60 0.13 18.37
C TYR A 396 10.71 -0.35 19.30
N GLU A 397 10.35 -1.07 20.36
CA GLU A 397 11.33 -1.62 21.32
C GLU A 397 12.31 -2.59 20.62
N LYS A 398 11.78 -3.46 19.75
CA LYS A 398 12.61 -4.39 18.97
C LYS A 398 13.52 -3.67 17.98
N GLY A 399 13.00 -2.68 17.27
CA GLY A 399 13.77 -1.87 16.33
C GLY A 399 14.92 -1.10 17.02
N GLU A 400 14.65 -0.49 18.17
CA GLU A 400 15.69 0.17 18.97
C GLU A 400 16.75 -0.81 19.45
N ALA A 401 16.34 -2.00 19.95
CA ALA A 401 17.26 -3.02 20.42
C ALA A 401 18.23 -3.49 19.31
N ILE A 402 17.72 -3.63 18.07
CA ILE A 402 18.53 -3.99 16.91
C ILE A 402 19.67 -2.97 16.71
N TYR A 403 19.36 -1.68 16.69
CA TYR A 403 20.38 -0.65 16.46
C TYR A 403 21.31 -0.43 17.67
N LYS A 404 20.79 -0.50 18.89
CA LYS A 404 21.58 -0.41 20.12
C LYS A 404 22.63 -1.54 20.18
N ALA A 405 22.29 -2.75 19.75
CA ALA A 405 23.21 -3.89 19.73
C ALA A 405 24.43 -3.69 18.81
N VAL A 406 24.37 -2.78 17.85
CA VAL A 406 25.48 -2.46 16.92
C VAL A 406 26.09 -1.09 17.18
N GLY A 407 25.84 -0.49 18.35
CA GLY A 407 26.51 0.73 18.79
C GLY A 407 25.86 2.01 18.33
N ALA A 408 24.53 2.04 18.17
CA ALA A 408 23.79 3.29 17.95
C ALA A 408 23.99 4.22 19.13
N THR A 409 24.37 5.47 18.87
CA THR A 409 24.54 6.52 19.88
C THR A 409 23.21 7.11 20.30
N GLN A 410 22.24 7.13 19.39
CA GLN A 410 20.88 7.57 19.64
C GLN A 410 19.89 6.81 18.77
N THR A 411 18.66 6.59 19.26
CA THR A 411 17.55 6.04 18.51
C THR A 411 16.36 7.00 18.51
N TYR A 412 15.59 7.01 17.42
CA TYR A 412 14.42 7.86 17.22
C TYR A 412 13.23 6.98 16.83
N ARG A 413 12.13 7.12 17.58
CA ARG A 413 10.83 6.55 17.18
C ARG A 413 10.11 7.59 16.34
N VAL A 414 9.91 7.27 15.08
CA VAL A 414 9.10 8.11 14.20
C VAL A 414 7.64 7.73 14.38
N THR A 415 6.80 8.73 14.69
CA THR A 415 5.36 8.54 14.79
C THR A 415 4.80 7.98 13.47
N PRO A 416 3.65 7.28 13.49
CA PRO A 416 3.00 6.84 12.27
C PRO A 416 2.81 8.02 11.32
N TYR A 417 3.18 7.85 10.06
CA TYR A 417 3.03 8.83 9.01
C TYR A 417 2.06 8.33 7.93
N PRO A 418 1.66 9.17 6.96
CA PRO A 418 0.64 8.80 5.97
C PRO A 418 0.94 7.46 5.31
N HIS A 419 -0.08 6.64 5.21
CA HIS A 419 0.02 5.30 4.66
C HIS A 419 -0.26 5.26 3.17
N THR A 420 0.39 4.31 2.52
CA THR A 420 0.17 3.98 1.11
C THR A 420 -0.43 2.59 0.91
N HIS A 421 -0.48 1.78 1.96
CA HIS A 421 -1.00 0.41 1.93
C HIS A 421 -2.50 0.38 2.25
N ASN A 422 -3.31 1.06 1.44
CA ASN A 422 -4.75 1.11 1.63
C ASN A 422 -5.38 -0.25 1.33
N LEU A 423 -6.06 -0.84 2.32
CA LEU A 423 -6.63 -2.18 2.28
C LEU A 423 -8.10 -2.18 2.74
N GLY A 424 -8.84 -3.24 2.43
CA GLY A 424 -10.24 -3.36 2.83
C GLY A 424 -11.15 -2.37 2.10
N SER A 425 -12.34 -2.17 2.61
CA SER A 425 -13.42 -1.32 2.08
C SER A 425 -14.36 -1.95 1.04
N MET A 426 -13.97 -3.08 0.41
CA MET A 426 -14.82 -3.89 -0.49
C MET A 426 -14.62 -5.37 -0.18
N ARG A 427 -14.48 -5.72 1.09
CA ARG A 427 -13.90 -6.99 1.53
C ARG A 427 -14.53 -8.23 0.90
N MET A 428 -13.68 -9.21 0.63
CA MET A 428 -14.05 -10.52 0.14
C MET A 428 -14.73 -11.36 1.23
N SER A 429 -15.75 -12.13 0.88
CA SER A 429 -16.46 -12.98 1.83
C SER A 429 -17.10 -14.20 1.15
N ALA A 430 -17.34 -15.25 1.92
CA ALA A 430 -18.06 -16.43 1.43
C ALA A 430 -19.57 -16.17 1.29
N LYS A 431 -20.14 -15.25 2.06
CA LYS A 431 -21.58 -14.96 2.10
C LYS A 431 -21.82 -13.50 1.75
N ALA A 432 -22.81 -13.24 0.91
CA ALA A 432 -23.15 -11.91 0.45
C ALA A 432 -23.43 -10.88 1.56
N LYS A 433 -23.98 -11.30 2.70
CA LYS A 433 -24.24 -10.43 3.84
C LYS A 433 -23.01 -9.95 4.59
N ASP A 434 -21.86 -10.62 4.40
CA ASP A 434 -20.65 -10.39 5.19
C ASP A 434 -19.56 -9.61 4.43
N GLY A 435 -19.78 -9.34 3.13
CA GLY A 435 -18.82 -8.62 2.29
C GLY A 435 -19.43 -8.15 0.98
N VAL A 436 -18.59 -7.66 0.09
CA VAL A 436 -18.99 -7.08 -1.21
C VAL A 436 -18.71 -8.02 -2.37
N VAL A 437 -17.59 -8.74 -2.32
CA VAL A 437 -17.15 -9.63 -3.40
C VAL A 437 -16.95 -11.07 -2.92
N ASP A 438 -17.09 -12.02 -3.83
CA ASP A 438 -16.76 -13.43 -3.61
C ASP A 438 -15.24 -13.69 -3.74
N LYS A 439 -14.81 -14.94 -3.59
CA LYS A 439 -13.39 -15.33 -3.68
C LYS A 439 -12.72 -15.07 -5.03
N TRP A 440 -13.49 -14.74 -6.06
CA TRP A 440 -13.02 -14.39 -7.38
C TRP A 440 -13.00 -12.88 -7.64
N GLY A 441 -13.24 -12.07 -6.60
CA GLY A 441 -13.39 -10.62 -6.73
C GLY A 441 -14.69 -10.19 -7.40
N ARG A 442 -15.64 -11.10 -7.64
CA ARG A 442 -16.92 -10.83 -8.29
C ARG A 442 -17.92 -10.32 -7.26
N CYS A 443 -18.60 -9.22 -7.57
CA CYS A 443 -19.62 -8.66 -6.68
C CYS A 443 -20.76 -9.64 -6.42
N HIS A 444 -21.18 -9.75 -5.17
CA HIS A 444 -22.30 -10.62 -4.78
C HIS A 444 -23.62 -10.19 -5.45
N ASP A 445 -23.87 -8.88 -5.54
CA ASP A 445 -25.12 -8.33 -6.06
C ASP A 445 -25.13 -8.18 -7.59
N VAL A 446 -23.96 -7.92 -8.22
CA VAL A 446 -23.82 -7.63 -9.65
C VAL A 446 -22.82 -8.57 -10.30
N LYS A 447 -23.32 -9.61 -10.97
CA LYS A 447 -22.52 -10.79 -11.37
C LYS A 447 -21.47 -10.56 -12.47
N ASN A 448 -21.54 -9.47 -13.21
CA ASN A 448 -20.56 -9.10 -14.22
C ASN A 448 -19.68 -7.89 -13.82
N LEU A 449 -19.70 -7.56 -12.53
CA LEU A 449 -18.89 -6.52 -11.92
C LEU A 449 -17.86 -7.17 -11.00
N PHE A 450 -16.59 -6.81 -11.16
CA PHE A 450 -15.46 -7.35 -10.42
C PHE A 450 -14.66 -6.22 -9.78
N VAL A 451 -14.00 -6.53 -8.65
CA VAL A 451 -13.02 -5.66 -7.99
C VAL A 451 -11.69 -6.39 -7.90
N SER A 452 -10.60 -5.71 -8.29
CA SER A 452 -9.27 -6.30 -8.35
C SER A 452 -8.19 -5.31 -7.87
N ASP A 453 -8.30 -4.91 -6.60
CA ASP A 453 -7.32 -4.06 -5.92
C ASP A 453 -7.30 -4.38 -4.41
N GLY A 454 -6.53 -3.62 -3.62
CA GLY A 454 -6.42 -3.81 -2.18
C GLY A 454 -7.73 -3.68 -1.40
N SER A 455 -8.78 -3.15 -2.01
CA SER A 455 -10.07 -3.01 -1.33
C SER A 455 -10.76 -4.35 -1.02
N VAL A 456 -10.44 -5.42 -1.76
CA VAL A 456 -11.01 -6.76 -1.51
C VAL A 456 -10.42 -7.47 -0.30
N MET A 457 -9.36 -6.93 0.30
CA MET A 457 -8.68 -7.54 1.43
C MET A 457 -9.63 -7.70 2.62
N THR A 458 -9.74 -8.94 3.12
CA THR A 458 -10.63 -9.30 4.24
C THR A 458 -10.00 -8.91 5.57
N THR A 459 -8.68 -9.09 5.67
CA THR A 459 -7.82 -8.68 6.79
C THR A 459 -6.48 -8.20 6.21
N GLY A 460 -5.75 -7.38 6.95
CA GLY A 460 -4.35 -7.11 6.67
C GLY A 460 -3.52 -8.34 7.08
N ALA A 461 -2.53 -8.70 6.30
CA ALA A 461 -1.42 -9.53 6.76
C ALA A 461 -0.21 -8.64 7.07
N ALA A 462 0.78 -9.18 7.76
CA ALA A 462 2.02 -8.44 7.99
C ALA A 462 2.88 -8.35 6.72
#